data_abf185ce48baf028733998bb706b579d
#
_entry.id   abf185ce48baf028733998bb706b579d
#
_cell.length_a   1.000
_cell.length_b   1.000
_cell.length_c   1.000
_cell.angle_alpha   90.00
_cell.angle_beta   90.00
_cell.angle_gamma   90.00
#
_symmetry.space_group_name_H-M   'P 1'
#
loop_
_entity.id
_entity.type
_entity.pdbx_description
1 polymer ?
#
loop_
_entity_poly.entity_id
_entity_poly.type
_entity_poly.pdbx_seq_one_letter_code
_entity_poly.pdbx_strand_id
1 'polypeptide(L)'
;MSHTLALHPVKKRDAIFLWVLFGWLAFALLPSWSLDYGLLESTRDEILAAYGWSQFNISWLWYLLPSLLLIRPWQEASREQRSRHYLDAGWALLCMAFIVVSATVEGRGLGYATLVLFVALGAIMTLALTRLEWLGGDRFVIGSLVTIVALIGVFIVWPSIAIFIPMFTNDAGEFAPLAFMAVLSQAHIVQVILNSIALSIAVGIGCTFFGLVLAIYTTRIAKRSAIIGRIFSILPIVTPPFVVGLGVTLMMGRSGYVTELMVDWFGLTNTNWLYGFTGIWLAQVLAFTPMAFMILDGAIKTIHPSLEEASYTLRASRWQTFNGVFVPLLKPALANAFLIVIVQSLADFSNPLVLGGNFDVLATQIYFYITGSQLDYQAASTLGAFLLLFSLLVFCIQYMWIGKRSYVTVSGKSYRGDVQPLPVTLVWSVIAILAVWISFKRPALRQHFLRQLYR
;
A
#
# COMPACT_ATOMS: atom_id res chain seq x y z
N MET A 1 -12.63 62.51 39.80
CA MET A 1 -11.43 62.42 38.95
C MET A 1 -10.79 61.09 39.20
N SER A 2 -11.15 60.06 38.45
CA SER A 2 -10.53 58.74 38.48
C SER A 2 -9.91 58.47 37.11
N HIS A 3 -8.60 58.72 37.02
CA HIS A 3 -7.80 58.33 35.84
C HIS A 3 -7.65 56.80 35.82
N THR A 4 -8.47 56.14 35.03
CA THR A 4 -8.23 54.77 34.60
C THR A 4 -7.05 54.78 33.64
N LEU A 5 -5.88 54.32 34.12
CA LEU A 5 -4.73 53.96 33.29
C LEU A 5 -5.16 52.87 32.34
N ALA A 6 -5.40 53.25 31.07
CA ALA A 6 -5.57 52.28 29.98
C ALA A 6 -4.24 51.57 29.76
N LEU A 7 -4.10 50.36 30.30
CA LEU A 7 -3.02 49.44 29.97
C LEU A 7 -3.11 49.19 28.45
N HIS A 8 -2.14 49.70 27.72
CA HIS A 8 -1.96 49.37 26.30
C HIS A 8 -1.91 47.83 26.15
N PRO A 9 -2.75 47.22 25.28
CA PRO A 9 -2.69 45.79 25.07
C PRO A 9 -1.31 45.42 24.55
N VAL A 10 -0.62 44.57 25.29
CA VAL A 10 0.66 44.03 24.87
C VAL A 10 0.45 43.36 23.49
N LYS A 11 1.09 43.93 22.47
CA LYS A 11 1.04 43.45 21.09
C LYS A 11 1.46 41.98 21.09
N LYS A 12 0.50 41.02 20.99
CA LYS A 12 0.78 39.62 20.87
C LYS A 12 1.60 39.36 19.58
N ARG A 13 2.81 38.91 19.73
CA ARG A 13 3.66 38.50 18.60
C ARG A 13 2.93 37.45 17.77
N ASP A 14 2.93 37.61 16.44
CA ASP A 14 2.32 36.66 15.55
C ASP A 14 3.04 35.27 15.67
N ALA A 15 2.27 34.21 16.00
CA ALA A 15 2.84 32.89 16.15
C ALA A 15 3.52 32.35 14.86
N ILE A 16 3.07 32.81 13.68
CA ILE A 16 3.71 32.49 12.40
C ILE A 16 5.15 33.03 12.35
N PHE A 17 5.35 34.26 12.85
CA PHE A 17 6.69 34.83 12.90
C PHE A 17 7.67 34.02 13.75
N LEU A 18 7.21 33.47 14.88
CA LEU A 18 8.06 32.60 15.71
C LEU A 18 8.50 31.34 14.96
N TRP A 19 7.62 30.74 14.19
CA TRP A 19 7.98 29.56 13.39
C TRP A 19 8.90 29.90 12.21
N VAL A 20 8.76 31.06 11.60
CA VAL A 20 9.69 31.55 10.58
C VAL A 20 11.09 31.77 11.20
N LEU A 21 11.15 32.41 12.37
CA LEU A 21 12.41 32.60 13.09
C LEU A 21 13.06 31.26 13.47
N PHE A 22 12.28 30.29 13.92
CA PHE A 22 12.74 28.96 14.25
C PHE A 22 13.31 28.22 13.03
N GLY A 23 12.64 28.30 11.87
CA GLY A 23 13.17 27.79 10.62
C GLY A 23 14.51 28.42 10.21
N TRP A 24 14.66 29.73 10.40
CA TRP A 24 15.91 30.44 10.15
C TRP A 24 17.05 30.03 11.08
N LEU A 25 16.76 29.88 12.36
CA LEU A 25 17.76 29.40 13.33
C LEU A 25 18.20 27.99 12.97
N ALA A 26 17.30 27.12 12.57
CA ALA A 26 17.63 25.79 12.10
C ALA A 26 18.53 25.81 10.86
N PHE A 27 18.22 26.65 9.87
CA PHE A 27 19.01 26.84 8.67
C PHE A 27 20.42 27.37 8.96
N ALA A 28 20.54 28.29 9.91
CA ALA A 28 21.82 28.88 10.28
C ALA A 28 22.70 27.95 11.11
N LEU A 29 22.10 27.11 11.98
CA LEU A 29 22.83 26.34 12.98
C LEU A 29 23.00 24.87 12.65
N LEU A 30 22.18 24.31 11.73
CA LEU A 30 22.17 22.89 11.41
C LEU A 30 22.55 22.65 9.94
N PRO A 31 23.20 21.52 9.62
CA PRO A 31 23.48 21.14 8.24
C PRO A 31 22.19 20.87 7.46
N SER A 32 22.10 21.44 6.27
CA SER A 32 20.93 21.37 5.39
C SER A 32 20.91 20.10 4.56
N TRP A 33 22.08 19.55 4.26
CA TRP A 33 22.26 18.30 3.53
C TRP A 33 22.63 17.15 4.47
N SER A 34 22.37 15.90 4.04
CA SER A 34 22.75 14.72 4.81
C SER A 34 24.27 14.61 4.91
N LEU A 35 24.73 14.13 6.05
CA LEU A 35 26.11 13.76 6.31
C LEU A 35 26.22 12.23 6.30
N ASP A 36 27.18 11.68 5.56
CA ASP A 36 27.33 10.24 5.37
C ASP A 36 27.59 9.50 6.70
N TYR A 37 28.33 10.15 7.61
CA TYR A 37 28.71 9.57 8.91
C TYR A 37 28.02 10.26 10.10
N GLY A 38 27.04 11.16 9.86
CA GLY A 38 26.36 11.92 10.90
C GLY A 38 27.22 13.05 11.50
N LEU A 39 26.62 13.86 12.40
CA LEU A 39 27.23 15.07 12.95
C LEU A 39 28.47 14.82 13.83
N LEU A 40 28.57 13.65 14.46
CA LEU A 40 29.63 13.34 15.44
C LEU A 40 30.88 12.72 14.81
N GLU A 41 30.73 12.08 13.65
CA GLU A 41 31.81 11.34 12.99
C GLU A 41 32.32 12.03 11.71
N SER A 42 31.56 13.03 11.18
CA SER A 42 31.96 13.76 9.99
C SER A 42 33.07 14.76 10.27
N THR A 43 33.93 14.95 9.27
CA THR A 43 35.02 15.96 9.34
C THR A 43 34.44 17.38 9.34
N ARG A 44 35.22 18.35 9.83
CA ARG A 44 34.80 19.76 9.87
C ARG A 44 34.43 20.29 8.48
N ASP A 45 35.17 19.88 7.45
CA ASP A 45 34.98 20.36 6.08
C ASP A 45 33.72 19.76 5.46
N GLU A 46 33.41 18.50 5.75
CA GLU A 46 32.12 17.86 5.35
C GLU A 46 30.94 18.53 6.02
N ILE A 47 31.04 18.81 7.33
CA ILE A 47 30.00 19.53 8.07
C ILE A 47 29.77 20.92 7.46
N LEU A 48 30.84 21.67 7.19
CA LEU A 48 30.77 22.99 6.57
C LEU A 48 30.16 22.92 5.16
N ALA A 49 30.52 21.92 4.37
CA ALA A 49 29.94 21.70 3.03
C ALA A 49 28.45 21.34 3.06
N ALA A 50 27.98 20.78 4.18
CA ALA A 50 26.55 20.41 4.34
C ALA A 50 25.66 21.59 4.77
N TYR A 51 26.22 22.75 5.14
CA TYR A 51 25.44 23.95 5.41
C TYR A 51 24.95 24.62 4.11
N GLY A 52 23.66 24.90 4.02
CA GLY A 52 23.07 25.54 2.85
C GLY A 52 23.64 26.92 2.50
N TRP A 53 24.11 27.67 3.52
CA TRP A 53 24.69 29.02 3.33
C TRP A 53 26.17 29.00 2.95
N SER A 54 26.88 27.90 3.12
CA SER A 54 28.30 27.80 2.82
C SER A 54 28.62 27.47 1.37
N GLN A 55 27.64 26.96 0.62
CA GLN A 55 27.81 26.62 -0.78
C GLN A 55 27.29 27.75 -1.67
N PHE A 56 28.17 28.41 -2.39
CA PHE A 56 27.87 29.45 -3.39
C PHE A 56 27.26 28.87 -4.69
N ASN A 57 26.69 27.66 -4.65
CA ASN A 57 25.95 27.06 -5.75
C ASN A 57 24.48 27.55 -5.77
N ILE A 58 23.82 27.37 -6.91
CA ILE A 58 22.41 27.79 -7.15
C ILE A 58 21.45 27.32 -6.07
N SER A 59 21.80 26.27 -5.32
CA SER A 59 21.09 25.76 -4.16
C SER A 59 20.84 26.76 -3.01
N TRP A 60 21.63 27.80 -2.86
CA TRP A 60 21.40 28.85 -1.83
C TRP A 60 20.10 29.65 -2.07
N LEU A 61 19.66 29.78 -3.31
CA LEU A 61 18.38 30.39 -3.66
C LEU A 61 17.19 29.66 -3.00
N TRP A 62 17.31 28.41 -2.72
CA TRP A 62 16.28 27.56 -2.14
C TRP A 62 15.98 27.92 -0.70
N TYR A 63 17.00 28.38 0.01
CA TYR A 63 16.90 28.81 1.40
C TYR A 63 16.49 30.26 1.51
N LEU A 64 16.51 31.04 0.43
CA LEU A 64 15.88 32.36 0.36
C LEU A 64 14.34 32.29 0.39
N LEU A 65 13.74 31.17 0.00
CA LEU A 65 12.28 31.02 0.05
C LEU A 65 11.71 31.16 1.47
N PRO A 66 12.28 30.56 2.53
CA PRO A 66 11.91 30.90 3.91
C PRO A 66 12.19 32.36 4.28
N SER A 67 13.19 33.01 3.66
CA SER A 67 13.54 34.41 3.96
C SER A 67 12.48 35.39 3.52
N LEU A 68 11.77 35.10 2.46
CA LEU A 68 10.64 35.93 2.00
C LEU A 68 9.47 35.92 2.99
N LEU A 69 9.34 34.89 3.82
CA LEU A 69 8.41 34.86 4.94
C LEU A 69 8.83 35.79 6.09
N LEU A 70 10.14 36.08 6.24
CA LEU A 70 10.66 37.04 7.24
C LEU A 70 10.46 38.50 6.89
N ILE A 71 10.32 38.84 5.61
CA ILE A 71 10.04 40.20 5.14
C ILE A 71 8.63 40.65 5.52
N ARG A 72 7.85 39.74 6.13
CA ARG A 72 6.51 40.04 6.62
C ARG A 72 6.57 41.10 7.72
N PRO A 73 6.00 42.28 7.53
CA PRO A 73 5.99 43.28 8.58
C PRO A 73 5.24 42.76 9.80
N TRP A 74 5.65 43.21 11.01
CA TRP A 74 5.01 42.95 12.29
C TRP A 74 3.60 43.55 12.35
N GLN A 75 2.72 43.21 11.43
CA GLN A 75 1.36 43.70 11.41
C GLN A 75 0.43 42.77 12.17
N GLU A 76 -0.43 43.32 12.99
CA GLU A 76 -1.53 42.61 13.61
C GLU A 76 -2.29 41.83 12.55
N ALA A 77 -2.41 40.52 12.81
CA ALA A 77 -3.25 39.65 11.99
C ALA A 77 -4.72 40.03 12.26
N SER A 78 -5.23 41.06 11.59
CA SER A 78 -6.66 41.31 11.57
C SER A 78 -7.33 40.17 10.81
N ARG A 79 -8.47 39.68 11.31
CA ARG A 79 -9.30 38.63 10.65
C ARG A 79 -9.69 39.04 9.22
N GLU A 80 -9.57 40.28 8.83
CA GLU A 80 -9.97 40.82 7.53
C GLU A 80 -9.07 40.46 6.34
N GLN A 81 -7.87 39.86 6.54
CA GLN A 81 -6.99 39.53 5.42
C GLN A 81 -6.99 38.01 5.08
N ARG A 82 -8.15 37.48 4.74
CA ARG A 82 -8.33 36.10 4.32
C ARG A 82 -7.39 35.69 3.18
N SER A 83 -7.15 36.59 2.23
CA SER A 83 -6.21 36.37 1.12
C SER A 83 -4.77 36.13 1.57
N ARG A 84 -4.32 36.78 2.65
CA ARG A 84 -2.97 36.58 3.21
C ARG A 84 -2.77 35.19 3.78
N HIS A 85 -3.77 34.61 4.42
CA HIS A 85 -3.65 33.26 4.99
C HIS A 85 -3.62 32.19 3.91
N TYR A 86 -4.29 32.38 2.77
CA TYR A 86 -4.11 31.51 1.61
C TYR A 86 -2.70 31.60 1.03
N LEU A 87 -2.13 32.80 0.97
CA LEU A 87 -0.74 32.98 0.52
C LEU A 87 0.27 32.33 1.47
N ASP A 88 0.07 32.46 2.79
CA ASP A 88 0.94 31.82 3.79
C ASP A 88 0.92 30.30 3.66
N ALA A 89 -0.28 29.70 3.54
CA ALA A 89 -0.44 28.27 3.37
C ALA A 89 0.13 27.77 2.04
N GLY A 90 -0.18 28.46 0.93
CA GLY A 90 0.31 28.12 -0.40
C GLY A 90 1.83 28.25 -0.51
N TRP A 91 2.41 29.29 0.11
CA TRP A 91 3.85 29.51 0.14
C TRP A 91 4.58 28.44 0.95
N ALA A 92 4.05 28.06 2.12
CA ALA A 92 4.62 26.96 2.90
C ALA A 92 4.63 25.65 2.13
N LEU A 93 3.55 25.34 1.40
CA LEU A 93 3.44 24.16 0.55
C LEU A 93 4.48 24.19 -0.60
N LEU A 94 4.59 25.35 -1.27
CA LEU A 94 5.56 25.53 -2.35
C LEU A 94 6.99 25.35 -1.85
N CYS A 95 7.34 25.91 -0.68
CA CYS A 95 8.66 25.72 -0.08
C CYS A 95 8.96 24.25 0.22
N MET A 96 7.97 23.52 0.77
CA MET A 96 8.13 22.09 1.03
C MET A 96 8.36 21.29 -0.25
N ALA A 97 7.51 21.50 -1.25
CA ALA A 97 7.63 20.82 -2.55
C ALA A 97 8.98 21.14 -3.21
N PHE A 98 9.38 22.40 -3.18
CA PHE A 98 10.61 22.86 -3.78
C PHE A 98 11.85 22.26 -3.12
N ILE A 99 11.90 22.14 -1.78
CA ILE A 99 13.00 21.47 -1.06
C ILE A 99 13.11 20.00 -1.49
N VAL A 100 11.99 19.27 -1.59
CA VAL A 100 11.99 17.86 -1.98
C VAL A 100 12.48 17.68 -3.42
N VAL A 101 11.93 18.46 -4.36
CA VAL A 101 12.32 18.39 -5.77
C VAL A 101 13.81 18.67 -5.94
N SER A 102 14.37 19.67 -5.24
CA SER A 102 15.78 20.01 -5.38
C SER A 102 16.69 18.94 -4.83
N ALA A 103 16.41 18.44 -3.64
CA ALA A 103 17.22 17.38 -3.05
C ALA A 103 17.35 16.20 -4.00
N THR A 104 16.27 15.91 -4.76
CA THR A 104 16.27 14.81 -5.73
C THR A 104 17.03 15.15 -7.00
N VAL A 105 16.83 16.36 -7.54
CA VAL A 105 17.54 16.79 -8.75
C VAL A 105 19.05 16.86 -8.51
N GLU A 106 19.48 17.31 -7.31
CA GLU A 106 20.89 17.36 -6.94
C GLU A 106 21.43 16.00 -6.44
N GLY A 107 20.56 14.99 -6.25
CA GLY A 107 20.97 13.68 -5.71
C GLY A 107 21.46 13.73 -4.27
N ARG A 108 21.10 14.77 -3.50
CA ARG A 108 21.55 14.98 -2.12
C ARG A 108 20.49 14.59 -1.11
N GLY A 109 20.90 13.90 -0.06
CA GLY A 109 20.01 13.56 1.07
C GLY A 109 19.62 14.80 1.88
N LEU A 110 18.44 14.78 2.48
CA LEU A 110 17.91 15.83 3.36
C LEU A 110 18.61 15.78 4.73
N GLY A 111 19.15 16.91 5.18
CA GLY A 111 19.82 17.03 6.48
C GLY A 111 18.90 17.51 7.60
N TYR A 112 19.48 17.70 8.79
CA TYR A 112 18.75 18.05 10.02
C TYR A 112 18.03 19.40 9.92
N ALA A 113 18.67 20.42 9.32
CA ALA A 113 18.05 21.73 9.13
C ALA A 113 16.79 21.63 8.26
N THR A 114 16.85 20.84 7.22
CA THR A 114 15.70 20.63 6.31
C THR A 114 14.53 19.97 7.02
N LEU A 115 14.79 19.00 7.89
CA LEU A 115 13.76 18.34 8.68
C LEU A 115 13.05 19.32 9.62
N VAL A 116 13.84 20.18 10.31
CA VAL A 116 13.27 21.25 11.18
C VAL A 116 12.51 22.30 10.35
N LEU A 117 12.99 22.62 9.14
CA LEU A 117 12.28 23.51 8.22
C LEU A 117 10.91 22.93 7.81
N PHE A 118 10.81 21.61 7.55
CA PHE A 118 9.53 20.96 7.27
C PHE A 118 8.56 21.09 8.44
N VAL A 119 9.03 20.93 9.68
CA VAL A 119 8.20 21.10 10.88
C VAL A 119 7.74 22.56 10.99
N ALA A 120 8.62 23.54 10.77
CA ALA A 120 8.28 24.96 10.82
C ALA A 120 7.28 25.34 9.73
N LEU A 121 7.47 24.90 8.50
CA LEU A 121 6.55 25.15 7.38
C LEU A 121 5.19 24.47 7.61
N GLY A 122 5.16 23.26 8.16
CA GLY A 122 3.94 22.56 8.55
C GLY A 122 3.16 23.30 9.64
N ALA A 123 3.85 23.88 10.63
CA ALA A 123 3.24 24.72 11.66
C ALA A 123 2.69 26.02 11.09
N ILE A 124 3.40 26.68 10.16
CA ILE A 124 2.94 27.87 9.45
C ILE A 124 1.66 27.56 8.66
N MET A 125 1.66 26.47 7.90
CA MET A 125 0.49 26.02 7.13
C MET A 125 -0.70 25.72 8.04
N THR A 126 -0.47 25.01 9.15
CA THR A 126 -1.50 24.71 10.17
C THR A 126 -2.12 25.99 10.74
N LEU A 127 -1.30 26.96 11.13
CA LEU A 127 -1.77 28.23 11.67
C LEU A 127 -2.53 29.06 10.64
N ALA A 128 -2.07 29.06 9.39
CA ALA A 128 -2.75 29.76 8.30
C ALA A 128 -4.13 29.15 8.00
N LEU A 129 -4.22 27.82 7.88
CA LEU A 129 -5.49 27.11 7.66
C LEU A 129 -6.46 27.24 8.84
N THR A 130 -5.94 27.24 10.07
CA THR A 130 -6.75 27.50 11.28
C THR A 130 -7.42 28.87 11.24
N ARG A 131 -6.69 29.90 10.79
CA ARG A 131 -7.21 31.26 10.66
C ARG A 131 -8.22 31.40 9.51
N LEU A 132 -8.18 30.51 8.54
CA LEU A 132 -9.18 30.40 7.47
C LEU A 132 -10.46 29.67 7.92
N GLU A 133 -10.52 29.22 9.18
CA GLU A 133 -11.63 28.47 9.75
C GLU A 133 -11.91 27.13 9.01
N TRP A 134 -10.88 26.57 8.34
CA TRP A 134 -10.99 25.25 7.73
C TRP A 134 -11.32 24.21 8.82
N LEU A 135 -12.22 23.25 8.52
CA LEU A 135 -12.63 22.20 9.45
C LEU A 135 -13.03 22.71 10.85
N GLY A 136 -13.70 23.90 10.92
CA GLY A 136 -14.11 24.50 12.18
C GLY A 136 -12.98 25.21 12.94
N GLY A 137 -11.80 25.38 12.35
CA GLY A 137 -10.68 26.11 12.95
C GLY A 137 -9.96 25.39 14.10
N ASP A 138 -10.17 24.08 14.26
CA ASP A 138 -9.47 23.28 15.28
C ASP A 138 -8.00 23.04 14.87
N ARG A 139 -7.08 23.57 15.70
CA ARG A 139 -5.63 23.49 15.44
C ARG A 139 -5.11 22.06 15.48
N PHE A 140 -5.65 21.22 16.35
CA PHE A 140 -5.21 19.84 16.48
C PHE A 140 -5.62 19.01 15.26
N VAL A 141 -6.86 19.14 14.82
CA VAL A 141 -7.38 18.43 13.64
C VAL A 141 -6.63 18.86 12.38
N ILE A 142 -6.47 20.17 12.17
CA ILE A 142 -5.75 20.70 11.01
C ILE A 142 -4.28 20.31 11.05
N GLY A 143 -3.61 20.43 12.20
CA GLY A 143 -2.20 20.05 12.35
C GLY A 143 -1.96 18.57 12.11
N SER A 144 -2.82 17.71 12.63
CA SER A 144 -2.75 16.26 12.37
C SER A 144 -2.95 15.95 10.89
N LEU A 145 -3.92 16.59 10.23
CA LEU A 145 -4.17 16.40 8.80
C LEU A 145 -2.98 16.87 7.96
N VAL A 146 -2.45 18.04 8.23
CA VAL A 146 -1.27 18.60 7.53
C VAL A 146 -0.07 17.65 7.69
N THR A 147 0.17 17.15 8.90
CA THR A 147 1.27 16.20 9.16
C THR A 147 1.09 14.90 8.38
N ILE A 148 -0.12 14.32 8.41
CA ILE A 148 -0.42 13.08 7.67
C ILE A 148 -0.25 13.28 6.16
N VAL A 149 -0.79 14.38 5.61
CA VAL A 149 -0.67 14.68 4.18
C VAL A 149 0.78 14.92 3.79
N ALA A 150 1.56 15.62 4.61
CA ALA A 150 2.98 15.84 4.36
C ALA A 150 3.77 14.52 4.38
N LEU A 151 3.52 13.65 5.36
CA LEU A 151 4.16 12.33 5.43
C LEU A 151 3.80 11.46 4.20
N ILE A 152 2.54 11.43 3.81
CA ILE A 152 2.10 10.74 2.58
C ILE A 152 2.79 11.34 1.35
N GLY A 153 2.85 12.67 1.27
CA GLY A 153 3.50 13.37 0.15
C GLY A 153 4.98 13.02 0.02
N VAL A 154 5.72 13.05 1.13
CA VAL A 154 7.17 12.81 1.14
C VAL A 154 7.52 11.32 1.02
N PHE A 155 6.81 10.43 1.74
CA PHE A 155 7.20 9.02 1.82
C PHE A 155 6.48 8.09 0.83
N ILE A 156 5.35 8.52 0.27
CA ILE A 156 4.59 7.70 -0.68
C ILE A 156 4.54 8.36 -2.06
N VAL A 157 4.04 9.60 -2.15
CA VAL A 157 3.80 10.25 -3.45
C VAL A 157 5.13 10.58 -4.13
N TRP A 158 6.08 11.16 -3.38
CA TRP A 158 7.36 11.56 -3.96
C TRP A 158 8.18 10.38 -4.50
N PRO A 159 8.46 9.28 -3.76
CA PRO A 159 9.15 8.12 -4.32
C PRO A 159 8.40 7.50 -5.51
N SER A 160 7.06 7.51 -5.48
CA SER A 160 6.25 7.02 -6.60
C SER A 160 6.41 7.87 -7.87
N ILE A 161 6.63 9.18 -7.73
CA ILE A 161 6.93 10.06 -8.86
C ILE A 161 8.40 9.94 -9.28
N ALA A 162 9.31 9.87 -8.31
CA ALA A 162 10.75 9.81 -8.55
C ALA A 162 11.17 8.58 -9.37
N ILE A 163 10.41 7.48 -9.29
CA ILE A 163 10.66 6.28 -10.11
C ILE A 163 10.58 6.56 -11.61
N PHE A 164 9.88 7.61 -12.05
CA PHE A 164 9.79 7.96 -13.47
C PHE A 164 11.01 8.72 -13.99
N ILE A 165 11.87 9.26 -13.12
CA ILE A 165 13.02 10.07 -13.53
C ILE A 165 14.05 9.22 -14.29
N PRO A 166 14.57 8.11 -13.74
CA PRO A 166 15.54 7.27 -14.45
C PRO A 166 14.95 6.58 -15.68
N MET A 167 13.63 6.41 -15.75
CA MET A 167 12.96 5.84 -16.94
C MET A 167 13.21 6.66 -18.20
N PHE A 168 13.39 7.99 -18.07
CA PHE A 168 13.61 8.92 -19.17
C PHE A 168 15.06 9.39 -19.29
N THR A 169 16.01 8.73 -18.62
CA THR A 169 17.44 9.03 -18.72
C THR A 169 18.18 7.87 -19.39
N ASN A 170 19.27 8.17 -20.11
CA ASN A 170 20.20 7.16 -20.62
C ASN A 170 21.28 6.84 -19.57
N ASP A 171 22.18 5.89 -19.89
CA ASP A 171 23.29 5.51 -19.00
C ASP A 171 24.26 6.67 -18.70
N ALA A 172 24.27 7.71 -19.53
CA ALA A 172 25.05 8.93 -19.33
C ALA A 172 24.33 9.96 -18.44
N GLY A 173 23.10 9.67 -17.98
CA GLY A 173 22.27 10.60 -17.19
C GLY A 173 21.61 11.71 -18.01
N GLU A 174 21.65 11.64 -19.35
CA GLU A 174 21.01 12.62 -20.24
C GLU A 174 19.54 12.27 -20.47
N PHE A 175 18.72 13.29 -20.70
CA PHE A 175 17.29 13.09 -20.96
C PHE A 175 17.04 12.41 -22.31
N ALA A 176 16.53 11.19 -22.27
CA ALA A 176 16.26 10.34 -23.42
C ALA A 176 14.79 9.81 -23.37
N PRO A 177 13.82 10.56 -23.92
CA PRO A 177 12.39 10.27 -23.72
C PRO A 177 11.92 8.95 -24.32
N LEU A 178 12.69 8.31 -25.19
CA LEU A 178 12.36 7.03 -25.81
C LEU A 178 13.19 5.86 -25.25
N ALA A 179 14.07 6.09 -24.30
CA ALA A 179 14.96 5.07 -23.73
C ALA A 179 14.17 3.89 -23.11
N PHE A 180 13.06 4.16 -22.45
CA PHE A 180 12.20 3.12 -21.88
C PHE A 180 11.61 2.16 -22.92
N MET A 181 11.41 2.61 -24.18
CA MET A 181 10.91 1.74 -25.24
C MET A 181 11.92 0.67 -25.61
N ALA A 182 13.22 0.97 -25.57
CA ALA A 182 14.27 0.00 -25.80
C ALA A 182 14.23 -1.13 -24.76
N VAL A 183 13.98 -0.79 -23.49
CA VAL A 183 13.81 -1.77 -22.41
C VAL A 183 12.55 -2.62 -22.63
N LEU A 184 11.41 -2.00 -22.88
CA LEU A 184 10.13 -2.70 -23.07
C LEU A 184 10.07 -3.56 -24.34
N SER A 185 10.91 -3.28 -25.35
CA SER A 185 10.97 -4.07 -26.59
C SER A 185 11.80 -5.35 -26.48
N GLN A 186 12.54 -5.54 -25.38
CA GLN A 186 13.31 -6.77 -25.15
C GLN A 186 12.38 -7.96 -24.97
N ALA A 187 12.60 -9.05 -25.72
CA ALA A 187 11.75 -10.23 -25.68
C ALA A 187 11.63 -10.85 -24.27
N HIS A 188 12.74 -10.83 -23.50
CA HIS A 188 12.73 -11.29 -22.12
C HIS A 188 11.79 -10.43 -21.25
N ILE A 189 11.84 -9.11 -21.36
CA ILE A 189 11.01 -8.18 -20.59
C ILE A 189 9.52 -8.36 -20.93
N VAL A 190 9.19 -8.52 -22.20
CA VAL A 190 7.81 -8.83 -22.63
C VAL A 190 7.33 -10.13 -21.97
N GLN A 191 8.18 -11.16 -21.93
CA GLN A 191 7.83 -12.43 -21.28
C GLN A 191 7.60 -12.24 -19.75
N VAL A 192 8.45 -11.48 -19.06
CA VAL A 192 8.31 -11.15 -17.63
C VAL A 192 6.99 -10.43 -17.35
N ILE A 193 6.62 -9.47 -18.21
CA ILE A 193 5.33 -8.75 -18.11
C ILE A 193 4.15 -9.73 -18.27
N LEU A 194 4.18 -10.56 -19.30
CA LEU A 194 3.12 -11.54 -19.56
C LEU A 194 3.02 -12.58 -18.42
N ASN A 195 4.14 -13.05 -17.93
CA ASN A 195 4.19 -13.95 -16.77
C ASN A 195 3.52 -13.33 -15.53
N SER A 196 3.83 -12.07 -15.23
CA SER A 196 3.27 -11.37 -14.07
C SER A 196 1.76 -11.16 -14.19
N ILE A 197 1.28 -10.79 -15.37
CA ILE A 197 -0.16 -10.63 -15.63
C ILE A 197 -0.87 -11.98 -15.55
N ALA A 198 -0.35 -13.01 -16.18
CA ALA A 198 -0.94 -14.34 -16.17
C ALA A 198 -1.00 -14.92 -14.75
N LEU A 199 0.10 -14.79 -13.99
CA LEU A 199 0.17 -15.23 -12.60
C LEU A 199 -0.85 -14.49 -11.73
N SER A 200 -0.90 -13.16 -11.82
CA SER A 200 -1.79 -12.34 -10.98
C SER A 200 -3.27 -12.64 -11.24
N ILE A 201 -3.64 -12.86 -12.49
CA ILE A 201 -5.00 -13.28 -12.87
C ILE A 201 -5.31 -14.68 -12.30
N ALA A 202 -4.40 -15.63 -12.45
CA ALA A 202 -4.58 -16.99 -11.94
C ALA A 202 -4.68 -17.02 -10.41
N VAL A 203 -3.87 -16.23 -9.71
CA VAL A 203 -3.94 -16.06 -8.25
C VAL A 203 -5.24 -15.38 -7.84
N GLY A 204 -5.64 -14.33 -8.56
CA GLY A 204 -6.91 -13.64 -8.34
C GLY A 204 -8.10 -14.59 -8.42
N ILE A 205 -8.16 -15.45 -9.43
CA ILE A 205 -9.19 -16.49 -9.59
C ILE A 205 -9.12 -17.48 -8.43
N GLY A 206 -7.94 -18.00 -8.13
CA GLY A 206 -7.74 -18.99 -7.06
C GLY A 206 -8.17 -18.46 -5.69
N CYS A 207 -7.69 -17.28 -5.31
CA CYS A 207 -8.02 -16.65 -4.02
C CYS A 207 -9.51 -16.30 -3.90
N THR A 208 -10.10 -15.77 -4.97
CA THR A 208 -11.54 -15.44 -4.98
C THR A 208 -12.38 -16.69 -4.84
N PHE A 209 -12.01 -17.78 -5.53
CA PHE A 209 -12.68 -19.07 -5.43
C PHE A 209 -12.59 -19.65 -4.02
N PHE A 210 -11.37 -19.81 -3.47
CA PHE A 210 -11.19 -20.36 -2.13
C PHE A 210 -11.74 -19.43 -1.04
N GLY A 211 -11.61 -18.12 -1.20
CA GLY A 211 -12.20 -17.12 -0.32
C GLY A 211 -13.73 -17.21 -0.28
N LEU A 212 -14.38 -17.41 -1.44
CA LEU A 212 -15.82 -17.62 -1.53
C LEU A 212 -16.24 -18.93 -0.84
N VAL A 213 -15.54 -20.02 -1.08
CA VAL A 213 -15.81 -21.32 -0.44
C VAL A 213 -15.74 -21.20 1.09
N LEU A 214 -14.70 -20.56 1.61
CA LEU A 214 -14.52 -20.29 3.04
C LEU A 214 -15.61 -19.37 3.60
N ALA A 215 -15.97 -18.30 2.87
CA ALA A 215 -16.99 -17.36 3.28
C ALA A 215 -18.40 -18.00 3.33
N ILE A 216 -18.75 -18.81 2.34
CA ILE A 216 -19.99 -19.58 2.34
C ILE A 216 -20.02 -20.58 3.50
N TYR A 217 -18.91 -21.29 3.73
CA TYR A 217 -18.81 -22.22 4.85
C TYR A 217 -19.05 -21.54 6.19
N THR A 218 -18.33 -20.46 6.48
CA THR A 218 -18.40 -19.78 7.77
C THR A 218 -19.71 -19.04 8.02
N THR A 219 -20.37 -18.56 6.95
CA THR A 219 -21.62 -17.78 7.08
C THR A 219 -22.88 -18.62 6.97
N ARG A 220 -22.85 -19.71 6.17
CA ARG A 220 -24.07 -20.43 5.79
C ARG A 220 -24.13 -21.89 6.27
N ILE A 221 -22.98 -22.54 6.47
CA ILE A 221 -22.91 -23.98 6.78
C ILE A 221 -22.54 -24.23 8.24
N ALA A 222 -21.50 -23.58 8.74
CA ALA A 222 -20.90 -23.85 10.02
C ALA A 222 -21.62 -23.10 11.15
N LYS A 223 -22.68 -23.66 11.72
CA LYS A 223 -23.40 -23.03 12.84
C LYS A 223 -22.56 -22.93 14.13
N ARG A 224 -21.95 -24.04 14.56
CA ARG A 224 -21.13 -24.10 15.81
C ARG A 224 -19.63 -23.88 15.57
N SER A 225 -19.10 -24.27 14.42
CA SER A 225 -17.68 -24.15 14.08
C SER A 225 -17.33 -22.89 13.27
N ALA A 226 -18.30 -21.97 13.06
CA ALA A 226 -18.10 -20.74 12.29
C ALA A 226 -16.94 -19.88 12.82
N ILE A 227 -16.81 -19.74 14.16
CA ILE A 227 -15.73 -18.96 14.77
C ILE A 227 -14.39 -19.62 14.50
N ILE A 228 -14.28 -20.93 14.66
CA ILE A 228 -13.05 -21.69 14.39
C ILE A 228 -12.70 -21.56 12.90
N GLY A 229 -13.65 -21.78 12.01
CA GLY A 229 -13.47 -21.62 10.56
C GLY A 229 -12.97 -20.23 10.19
N ARG A 230 -13.50 -19.17 10.80
CA ARG A 230 -13.09 -17.79 10.58
C ARG A 230 -11.68 -17.53 11.07
N ILE A 231 -11.32 -17.98 12.29
CA ILE A 231 -9.96 -17.86 12.83
C ILE A 231 -8.97 -18.53 11.89
N PHE A 232 -9.21 -19.76 11.46
CA PHE A 232 -8.34 -20.47 10.51
C PHE A 232 -8.26 -19.80 9.14
N SER A 233 -9.33 -19.16 8.69
CA SER A 233 -9.33 -18.43 7.41
C SER A 233 -8.52 -17.14 7.48
N ILE A 234 -8.46 -16.46 8.64
CA ILE A 234 -7.76 -15.19 8.82
C ILE A 234 -6.31 -15.40 9.28
N LEU A 235 -6.01 -16.53 9.93
CA LEU A 235 -4.69 -16.82 10.50
C LEU A 235 -3.51 -16.54 9.53
N PRO A 236 -3.58 -16.91 8.22
CA PRO A 236 -2.47 -16.65 7.31
C PRO A 236 -2.18 -15.15 7.05
N ILE A 237 -3.10 -14.24 7.34
CA ILE A 237 -2.88 -12.80 7.14
C ILE A 237 -1.82 -12.23 8.12
N VAL A 238 -1.69 -12.87 9.29
CA VAL A 238 -0.68 -12.51 10.29
C VAL A 238 0.70 -13.04 9.89
N THR A 239 0.74 -14.07 9.04
CA THR A 239 1.98 -14.69 8.59
C THR A 239 2.52 -13.92 7.38
N PRO A 240 3.77 -13.38 7.42
CA PRO A 240 4.36 -12.75 6.25
C PRO A 240 4.35 -13.67 5.03
N PRO A 241 4.04 -13.16 3.82
CA PRO A 241 3.97 -13.99 2.60
C PRO A 241 5.23 -14.84 2.34
N PHE A 242 6.40 -14.29 2.65
CA PHE A 242 7.68 -15.01 2.56
C PHE A 242 7.71 -16.31 3.39
N VAL A 243 7.16 -16.27 4.60
CA VAL A 243 7.10 -17.45 5.49
C VAL A 243 6.18 -18.52 4.90
N VAL A 244 5.11 -18.11 4.23
CA VAL A 244 4.22 -19.04 3.51
C VAL A 244 4.98 -19.72 2.37
N GLY A 245 5.73 -18.97 1.56
CA GLY A 245 6.57 -19.50 0.50
C GLY A 245 7.62 -20.49 1.00
N LEU A 246 8.32 -20.14 2.09
CA LEU A 246 9.26 -21.06 2.74
C LEU A 246 8.55 -22.33 3.26
N GLY A 247 7.39 -22.19 3.87
CA GLY A 247 6.59 -23.32 4.34
C GLY A 247 6.19 -24.27 3.20
N VAL A 248 5.77 -23.72 2.06
CA VAL A 248 5.47 -24.48 0.85
C VAL A 248 6.73 -25.18 0.32
N THR A 249 7.86 -24.50 0.29
CA THR A 249 9.15 -25.09 -0.14
C THR A 249 9.60 -26.22 0.78
N LEU A 250 9.49 -26.07 2.09
CA LEU A 250 9.86 -27.11 3.05
C LEU A 250 8.96 -28.34 2.95
N MET A 251 7.68 -28.14 2.58
CA MET A 251 6.74 -29.27 2.47
C MET A 251 6.73 -29.95 1.12
N MET A 252 6.87 -29.18 0.04
CA MET A 252 6.64 -29.59 -1.34
C MET A 252 7.87 -29.40 -2.23
N GLY A 253 8.98 -28.85 -1.70
CA GLY A 253 10.23 -28.70 -2.43
C GLY A 253 10.88 -30.05 -2.76
N ARG A 254 12.08 -30.03 -3.33
CA ARG A 254 12.77 -31.22 -3.83
C ARG A 254 12.86 -32.38 -2.82
N SER A 255 13.13 -32.06 -1.56
CA SER A 255 13.22 -32.99 -0.42
C SER A 255 12.06 -32.77 0.57
N GLY A 256 10.93 -32.30 0.08
CA GLY A 256 9.76 -32.04 0.93
C GLY A 256 8.92 -33.30 1.11
N TYR A 257 8.29 -33.41 2.29
CA TYR A 257 7.49 -34.58 2.65
C TYR A 257 6.41 -34.94 1.62
N VAL A 258 5.74 -33.97 1.01
CA VAL A 258 4.72 -34.22 -0.02
C VAL A 258 5.36 -34.74 -1.31
N THR A 259 6.51 -34.19 -1.68
CA THR A 259 7.24 -34.66 -2.87
C THR A 259 7.72 -36.10 -2.68
N GLU A 260 8.25 -36.45 -1.51
CA GLU A 260 8.64 -37.86 -1.19
C GLU A 260 7.42 -38.79 -1.29
N LEU A 261 6.28 -38.44 -0.72
CA LEU A 261 5.04 -39.20 -0.88
C LEU A 261 4.59 -39.34 -2.35
N MET A 262 4.75 -38.28 -3.15
CA MET A 262 4.43 -38.35 -4.58
C MET A 262 5.39 -39.24 -5.36
N VAL A 263 6.66 -39.27 -4.99
CA VAL A 263 7.65 -40.19 -5.55
C VAL A 263 7.30 -41.64 -5.19
N ASP A 264 7.03 -41.92 -3.91
CA ASP A 264 6.78 -43.27 -3.40
C ASP A 264 5.45 -43.85 -3.89
N TRP A 265 4.38 -43.04 -3.97
CA TRP A 265 3.05 -43.53 -4.29
C TRP A 265 2.71 -43.44 -5.77
N PHE A 266 3.21 -42.41 -6.46
CA PHE A 266 2.87 -42.13 -7.86
C PHE A 266 4.05 -42.17 -8.82
N GLY A 267 5.25 -42.49 -8.33
CA GLY A 267 6.47 -42.61 -9.17
C GLY A 267 6.87 -41.26 -9.80
N LEU A 268 6.68 -40.15 -9.11
CA LEU A 268 7.03 -38.83 -9.63
C LEU A 268 8.54 -38.76 -9.90
N THR A 269 8.92 -38.58 -11.16
CA THR A 269 10.34 -38.50 -11.58
C THR A 269 10.91 -37.08 -11.50
N ASN A 270 10.06 -36.06 -11.61
CA ASN A 270 10.48 -34.65 -11.57
C ASN A 270 10.24 -34.03 -10.19
N THR A 271 11.29 -33.89 -9.40
CA THR A 271 11.26 -33.27 -8.07
C THR A 271 11.23 -31.74 -8.11
N ASN A 272 11.33 -31.12 -9.31
CA ASN A 272 11.29 -29.67 -9.50
C ASN A 272 9.88 -29.14 -9.83
N TRP A 273 8.84 -29.98 -9.73
CA TRP A 273 7.47 -29.64 -10.13
C TRP A 273 6.90 -28.39 -9.44
N LEU A 274 7.41 -28.08 -8.24
CA LEU A 274 6.96 -26.93 -7.45
C LEU A 274 7.54 -25.61 -7.97
N TYR A 275 8.78 -25.62 -8.49
CA TYR A 275 9.46 -24.36 -8.86
C TYR A 275 8.92 -23.80 -10.16
N GLY A 276 8.65 -22.49 -10.18
CA GLY A 276 8.04 -21.78 -11.29
C GLY A 276 6.60 -21.37 -11.00
N PHE A 277 5.79 -21.24 -12.04
CA PHE A 277 4.39 -20.78 -11.96
C PHE A 277 3.57 -21.52 -10.89
N THR A 278 3.65 -22.84 -10.85
CA THR A 278 2.82 -23.68 -9.94
C THR A 278 3.10 -23.38 -8.48
N GLY A 279 4.36 -23.29 -8.09
CA GLY A 279 4.74 -23.04 -6.69
C GLY A 279 4.42 -21.63 -6.25
N ILE A 280 4.69 -20.64 -7.12
CA ILE A 280 4.35 -19.25 -6.83
C ILE A 280 2.84 -19.11 -6.69
N TRP A 281 2.07 -19.66 -7.64
CA TRP A 281 0.61 -19.64 -7.61
C TRP A 281 0.06 -20.25 -6.32
N LEU A 282 0.55 -21.43 -5.93
CA LEU A 282 0.11 -22.12 -4.71
C LEU A 282 0.43 -21.30 -3.46
N ALA A 283 1.65 -20.80 -3.34
CA ALA A 283 2.07 -19.99 -2.19
C ALA A 283 1.27 -18.68 -2.08
N GLN A 284 1.07 -17.96 -3.19
CA GLN A 284 0.30 -16.74 -3.21
C GLN A 284 -1.19 -16.99 -2.94
N VAL A 285 -1.78 -18.07 -3.46
CA VAL A 285 -3.16 -18.44 -3.17
C VAL A 285 -3.32 -18.77 -1.67
N LEU A 286 -2.37 -19.46 -1.06
CA LEU A 286 -2.39 -19.70 0.38
C LEU A 286 -2.25 -18.41 1.21
N ALA A 287 -1.39 -17.49 0.77
CA ALA A 287 -1.12 -16.23 1.47
C ALA A 287 -2.26 -15.22 1.34
N PHE A 288 -2.87 -15.09 0.15
CA PHE A 288 -3.79 -14.00 -0.14
C PHE A 288 -5.29 -14.39 -0.08
N THR A 289 -5.61 -15.69 0.00
CA THR A 289 -7.00 -16.15 0.20
C THR A 289 -7.70 -15.49 1.39
N PRO A 290 -7.04 -15.24 2.54
CA PRO A 290 -7.68 -14.54 3.66
C PRO A 290 -8.23 -13.15 3.31
N MET A 291 -7.58 -12.40 2.41
CA MET A 291 -8.05 -11.08 1.98
C MET A 291 -9.36 -11.20 1.19
N ALA A 292 -9.40 -12.12 0.21
CA ALA A 292 -10.61 -12.40 -0.53
C ALA A 292 -11.74 -12.91 0.39
N PHE A 293 -11.41 -13.78 1.34
CA PHE A 293 -12.36 -14.27 2.35
C PHE A 293 -12.98 -13.13 3.16
N MET A 294 -12.19 -12.20 3.69
CA MET A 294 -12.71 -11.09 4.50
C MET A 294 -13.70 -10.22 3.73
N ILE A 295 -13.39 -9.90 2.48
CA ILE A 295 -14.27 -9.11 1.60
C ILE A 295 -15.58 -9.84 1.35
N LEU A 296 -15.50 -11.13 1.06
CA LEU A 296 -16.67 -11.95 0.71
C LEU A 296 -17.51 -12.33 1.94
N ASP A 297 -16.88 -12.62 3.09
CA ASP A 297 -17.58 -12.85 4.38
C ASP A 297 -18.36 -11.61 4.82
N GLY A 298 -17.77 -10.41 4.66
CA GLY A 298 -18.43 -9.14 4.89
C GLY A 298 -19.63 -8.94 3.96
N ALA A 299 -19.43 -9.14 2.67
CA ALA A 299 -20.48 -8.96 1.67
C ALA A 299 -21.65 -9.94 1.84
N ILE A 300 -21.38 -11.22 2.13
CA ILE A 300 -22.45 -12.21 2.35
C ILE A 300 -23.32 -11.81 3.55
N LYS A 301 -22.74 -11.25 4.61
CA LYS A 301 -23.48 -10.81 5.79
C LYS A 301 -24.39 -9.61 5.55
N THR A 302 -24.13 -8.81 4.52
CA THR A 302 -25.00 -7.69 4.15
C THR A 302 -26.21 -8.09 3.33
N ILE A 303 -26.23 -9.32 2.76
CA ILE A 303 -27.39 -9.84 2.02
C ILE A 303 -28.52 -10.14 3.00
N HIS A 304 -29.63 -9.40 2.87
CA HIS A 304 -30.77 -9.52 3.78
C HIS A 304 -31.53 -10.83 3.52
N PRO A 305 -31.84 -11.66 4.55
CA PRO A 305 -32.55 -12.93 4.38
C PRO A 305 -33.90 -12.80 3.70
N SER A 306 -34.60 -11.67 3.88
CA SER A 306 -35.92 -11.44 3.26
C SER A 306 -35.93 -11.51 1.73
N LEU A 307 -34.78 -11.21 1.08
CA LEU A 307 -34.66 -11.33 -0.38
C LEU A 307 -34.74 -12.80 -0.83
N GLU A 308 -34.15 -13.69 -0.04
CA GLU A 308 -34.20 -15.13 -0.29
C GLU A 308 -35.63 -15.68 0.04
N GLU A 309 -36.23 -15.23 1.15
CA GLU A 309 -37.60 -15.59 1.55
C GLU A 309 -38.59 -15.15 0.49
N ALA A 310 -38.49 -13.95 -0.06
CA ALA A 310 -39.32 -13.47 -1.14
C ALA A 310 -39.23 -14.36 -2.39
N SER A 311 -38.04 -14.88 -2.71
CA SER A 311 -37.90 -15.82 -3.84
C SER A 311 -38.60 -17.15 -3.58
N TYR A 312 -38.60 -17.66 -2.35
CA TYR A 312 -39.32 -18.89 -1.97
C TYR A 312 -40.84 -18.70 -2.01
N THR A 313 -41.37 -17.53 -1.63
CA THR A 313 -42.78 -17.22 -1.76
C THR A 313 -43.24 -17.24 -3.23
N LEU A 314 -42.33 -16.94 -4.16
CA LEU A 314 -42.52 -17.07 -5.60
C LEU A 314 -42.31 -18.52 -6.12
N ARG A 315 -42.21 -19.51 -5.23
CA ARG A 315 -41.94 -20.92 -5.52
C ARG A 315 -40.60 -21.22 -6.21
N ALA A 316 -39.60 -20.35 -6.06
CA ALA A 316 -38.26 -20.64 -6.56
C ALA A 316 -37.61 -21.78 -5.77
N SER A 317 -36.92 -22.67 -6.46
CA SER A 317 -36.11 -23.71 -5.82
C SER A 317 -34.83 -23.09 -5.16
N ARG A 318 -34.22 -23.83 -4.24
CA ARG A 318 -32.96 -23.39 -3.58
C ARG A 318 -31.86 -23.01 -4.60
N TRP A 319 -31.77 -23.73 -5.69
CA TRP A 319 -30.80 -23.48 -6.75
C TRP A 319 -31.14 -22.22 -7.57
N GLN A 320 -32.41 -21.99 -7.81
CA GLN A 320 -32.89 -20.78 -8.47
C GLN A 320 -32.69 -19.54 -7.61
N THR A 321 -32.93 -19.64 -6.29
CA THR A 321 -32.65 -18.56 -5.32
C THR A 321 -31.15 -18.27 -5.25
N PHE A 322 -30.32 -19.31 -5.18
CA PHE A 322 -28.87 -19.15 -5.15
C PHE A 322 -28.35 -18.42 -6.40
N ASN A 323 -28.74 -18.87 -7.60
CA ASN A 323 -28.26 -18.29 -8.85
C ASN A 323 -28.96 -16.96 -9.21
N GLY A 324 -30.23 -16.79 -8.84
CA GLY A 324 -31.05 -15.63 -9.21
C GLY A 324 -30.94 -14.46 -8.21
N VAL A 325 -30.67 -14.73 -6.95
CA VAL A 325 -30.61 -13.72 -5.89
C VAL A 325 -29.21 -13.61 -5.29
N PHE A 326 -28.72 -14.71 -4.72
CA PHE A 326 -27.47 -14.67 -3.95
C PHE A 326 -26.23 -14.33 -4.80
N VAL A 327 -26.00 -15.05 -5.89
CA VAL A 327 -24.84 -14.84 -6.77
C VAL A 327 -24.86 -13.45 -7.42
N PRO A 328 -25.98 -12.94 -7.98
CA PRO A 328 -26.00 -11.59 -8.54
C PRO A 328 -25.69 -10.48 -7.55
N LEU A 329 -26.18 -10.59 -6.31
CA LEU A 329 -25.88 -9.62 -5.25
C LEU A 329 -24.41 -9.67 -4.80
N LEU A 330 -23.76 -10.84 -4.94
CA LEU A 330 -22.36 -11.02 -4.57
C LEU A 330 -21.37 -10.61 -5.68
N LYS A 331 -21.82 -10.46 -6.94
CA LYS A 331 -20.93 -10.12 -8.08
C LYS A 331 -20.01 -8.92 -7.83
N PRO A 332 -20.46 -7.78 -7.26
CA PRO A 332 -19.57 -6.64 -7.00
C PRO A 332 -18.47 -6.99 -5.99
N ALA A 333 -18.80 -7.77 -4.95
CA ALA A 333 -17.83 -8.18 -3.95
C ALA A 333 -16.82 -9.21 -4.51
N LEU A 334 -17.28 -10.11 -5.38
CA LEU A 334 -16.40 -11.05 -6.11
C LEU A 334 -15.40 -10.30 -6.99
N ALA A 335 -15.87 -9.31 -7.75
CA ALA A 335 -15.01 -8.47 -8.58
C ALA A 335 -14.01 -7.67 -7.72
N ASN A 336 -14.46 -7.12 -6.60
CA ASN A 336 -13.62 -6.39 -5.67
C ASN A 336 -12.52 -7.29 -5.07
N ALA A 337 -12.88 -8.48 -4.57
CA ALA A 337 -11.93 -9.44 -4.04
C ALA A 337 -10.89 -9.86 -5.10
N PHE A 338 -11.34 -10.16 -6.32
CA PHE A 338 -10.50 -10.52 -7.45
C PHE A 338 -9.48 -9.42 -7.79
N LEU A 339 -9.92 -8.17 -7.93
CA LEU A 339 -9.06 -7.06 -8.33
C LEU A 339 -8.05 -6.69 -7.23
N ILE A 340 -8.44 -6.70 -5.95
CA ILE A 340 -7.53 -6.48 -4.83
C ILE A 340 -6.43 -7.54 -4.80
N VAL A 341 -6.78 -8.80 -5.00
CA VAL A 341 -5.80 -9.89 -5.00
C VAL A 341 -4.86 -9.80 -6.20
N ILE A 342 -5.33 -9.37 -7.37
CA ILE A 342 -4.45 -9.11 -8.53
C ILE A 342 -3.36 -8.11 -8.17
N VAL A 343 -3.74 -6.96 -7.56
CA VAL A 343 -2.77 -5.94 -7.16
C VAL A 343 -1.77 -6.50 -6.12
N GLN A 344 -2.24 -7.28 -5.16
CA GLN A 344 -1.37 -7.93 -4.17
C GLN A 344 -0.40 -8.94 -4.80
N SER A 345 -0.87 -9.73 -5.75
CA SER A 345 -0.04 -10.70 -6.47
C SER A 345 1.04 -10.04 -7.32
N LEU A 346 0.70 -8.92 -8.00
CA LEU A 346 1.65 -8.15 -8.79
C LEU A 346 2.75 -7.50 -7.93
N ALA A 347 2.39 -7.05 -6.73
CA ALA A 347 3.33 -6.41 -5.80
C ALA A 347 4.16 -7.41 -4.98
N ASP A 348 3.80 -8.70 -4.99
CA ASP A 348 4.52 -9.72 -4.23
C ASP A 348 5.81 -10.13 -4.94
N PHE A 349 6.93 -9.77 -4.35
CA PHE A 349 8.24 -10.24 -4.79
C PHE A 349 8.73 -11.45 -3.99
N SER A 350 8.21 -11.67 -2.79
CA SER A 350 8.73 -12.61 -1.80
C SER A 350 8.56 -14.07 -2.22
N ASN A 351 7.34 -14.45 -2.64
CA ASN A 351 7.07 -15.82 -3.10
C ASN A 351 7.78 -16.14 -4.42
N PRO A 352 7.76 -15.26 -5.44
CA PRO A 352 8.52 -15.47 -6.66
C PRO A 352 10.03 -15.56 -6.43
N LEU A 353 10.60 -14.81 -5.49
CA LEU A 353 12.02 -14.89 -5.16
C LEU A 353 12.43 -16.28 -4.67
N VAL A 354 11.58 -16.95 -3.88
CA VAL A 354 11.87 -18.28 -3.29
C VAL A 354 11.50 -19.42 -4.24
N LEU A 355 10.40 -19.29 -4.97
CA LEU A 355 9.77 -20.36 -5.74
C LEU A 355 9.87 -20.16 -7.25
N GLY A 356 10.41 -19.03 -7.72
CA GLY A 356 10.39 -18.63 -9.13
C GLY A 356 11.07 -19.63 -10.06
N GLY A 357 12.24 -20.15 -9.67
CA GLY A 357 13.05 -20.98 -10.57
C GLY A 357 13.38 -20.23 -11.86
N ASN A 358 12.88 -20.70 -12.99
CA ASN A 358 13.04 -20.05 -14.30
C ASN A 358 11.81 -19.22 -14.72
N PHE A 359 10.91 -18.94 -13.80
CA PHE A 359 9.69 -18.15 -14.05
C PHE A 359 9.84 -16.77 -13.46
N ASP A 360 10.33 -15.83 -14.28
CA ASP A 360 10.57 -14.46 -13.87
C ASP A 360 9.28 -13.65 -13.90
N VAL A 361 9.12 -12.79 -12.88
CA VAL A 361 8.02 -11.83 -12.76
C VAL A 361 8.56 -10.42 -12.52
N LEU A 362 7.73 -9.39 -12.78
CA LEU A 362 8.12 -7.97 -12.69
C LEU A 362 8.76 -7.62 -11.35
N ALA A 363 8.16 -8.00 -10.24
CA ALA A 363 8.64 -7.64 -8.91
C ALA A 363 10.04 -8.20 -8.60
N THR A 364 10.32 -9.45 -8.98
CA THR A 364 11.67 -10.05 -8.82
C THR A 364 12.67 -9.46 -9.81
N GLN A 365 12.26 -9.17 -11.03
CA GLN A 365 13.14 -8.60 -12.04
C GLN A 365 13.59 -7.19 -11.66
N ILE A 366 12.67 -6.35 -11.14
CA ILE A 366 13.02 -5.04 -10.58
C ILE A 366 14.06 -5.18 -9.47
N TYR A 367 13.85 -6.12 -8.55
CA TYR A 367 14.81 -6.38 -7.48
C TYR A 367 16.19 -6.76 -8.02
N PHE A 368 16.28 -7.64 -9.01
CA PHE A 368 17.57 -8.06 -9.60
C PHE A 368 18.26 -6.92 -10.36
N TYR A 369 17.53 -6.03 -11.01
CA TYR A 369 18.14 -4.85 -11.64
C TYR A 369 18.72 -3.85 -10.64
N ILE A 370 18.12 -3.74 -9.44
CA ILE A 370 18.61 -2.83 -8.38
C ILE A 370 19.78 -3.43 -7.60
N THR A 371 19.74 -4.74 -7.31
CA THR A 371 20.71 -5.40 -6.42
C THR A 371 21.73 -6.26 -7.13
N GLY A 372 21.54 -6.53 -8.41
CA GLY A 372 22.44 -7.33 -9.24
C GLY A 372 23.72 -6.60 -9.61
N SER A 373 24.66 -7.31 -10.20
CA SER A 373 25.97 -6.78 -10.57
C SER A 373 25.96 -5.66 -11.63
N GLN A 374 24.89 -5.56 -12.40
CA GLN A 374 24.78 -4.56 -13.49
C GLN A 374 24.23 -3.22 -13.01
N LEU A 375 23.49 -3.19 -11.87
CA LEU A 375 22.88 -1.98 -11.29
C LEU A 375 22.14 -1.12 -12.32
N ASP A 376 21.27 -1.78 -13.14
CA ASP A 376 20.52 -1.11 -14.22
C ASP A 376 19.28 -0.39 -13.66
N TYR A 377 19.49 0.84 -13.20
CA TYR A 377 18.42 1.66 -12.62
C TYR A 377 17.39 2.11 -13.67
N GLN A 378 17.76 2.20 -14.95
CA GLN A 378 16.85 2.55 -16.03
C GLN A 378 15.84 1.42 -16.28
N ALA A 379 16.31 0.18 -16.40
CA ALA A 379 15.43 -0.97 -16.55
C ALA A 379 14.57 -1.17 -15.30
N ALA A 380 15.14 -1.07 -14.10
CA ALA A 380 14.39 -1.14 -12.84
C ALA A 380 13.27 -0.10 -12.77
N SER A 381 13.58 1.17 -13.11
CA SER A 381 12.59 2.25 -13.11
C SER A 381 11.52 2.08 -14.18
N THR A 382 11.89 1.62 -15.36
CA THR A 382 10.93 1.33 -16.45
C THR A 382 9.94 0.25 -16.04
N LEU A 383 10.41 -0.86 -15.47
CA LEU A 383 9.54 -1.94 -14.99
C LEU A 383 8.73 -1.53 -13.75
N GLY A 384 9.33 -0.75 -12.84
CA GLY A 384 8.64 -0.21 -11.67
C GLY A 384 7.53 0.76 -12.05
N ALA A 385 7.78 1.66 -13.00
CA ALA A 385 6.78 2.56 -13.57
C ALA A 385 5.64 1.78 -14.25
N PHE A 386 5.98 0.74 -15.03
CA PHE A 386 4.99 -0.13 -15.64
C PHE A 386 4.13 -0.83 -14.59
N LEU A 387 4.74 -1.40 -13.55
CA LEU A 387 4.04 -2.06 -12.44
C LEU A 387 3.10 -1.10 -11.71
N LEU A 388 3.55 0.13 -11.44
CA LEU A 388 2.76 1.18 -10.80
C LEU A 388 1.57 1.58 -11.66
N LEU A 389 1.80 1.87 -12.95
CA LEU A 389 0.74 2.26 -13.89
C LEU A 389 -0.28 1.13 -14.10
N PHE A 390 0.17 -0.12 -14.19
CA PHE A 390 -0.72 -1.27 -14.31
C PHE A 390 -1.56 -1.48 -13.04
N SER A 391 -0.95 -1.36 -11.86
CA SER A 391 -1.67 -1.42 -10.57
C SER A 391 -2.70 -0.29 -10.44
N LEU A 392 -2.33 0.93 -10.88
CA LEU A 392 -3.24 2.07 -10.90
C LEU A 392 -4.39 1.86 -11.89
N LEU A 393 -4.12 1.27 -13.06
CA LEU A 393 -5.15 0.90 -14.03
C LEU A 393 -6.17 -0.08 -13.43
N VAL A 394 -5.69 -1.14 -12.76
CA VAL A 394 -6.55 -2.11 -12.06
C VAL A 394 -7.38 -1.41 -10.99
N PHE A 395 -6.77 -0.52 -10.21
CA PHE A 395 -7.49 0.29 -9.21
C PHE A 395 -8.54 1.21 -9.84
N CYS A 396 -8.24 1.89 -10.95
CA CYS A 396 -9.19 2.72 -11.67
C CYS A 396 -10.37 1.90 -12.21
N ILE A 397 -10.11 0.71 -12.76
CA ILE A 397 -11.16 -0.22 -13.19
C ILE A 397 -12.05 -0.60 -11.99
N GLN A 398 -11.44 -0.94 -10.86
CA GLN A 398 -12.15 -1.25 -9.63
C GLN A 398 -13.05 -0.09 -9.19
N TYR A 399 -12.51 1.13 -9.11
CA TYR A 399 -13.24 2.32 -8.68
C TYR A 399 -14.41 2.66 -9.61
N MET A 400 -14.17 2.64 -10.93
CA MET A 400 -15.18 2.98 -11.92
C MET A 400 -16.29 1.92 -12.04
N TRP A 401 -15.94 0.64 -11.88
CA TRP A 401 -16.88 -0.46 -12.08
C TRP A 401 -17.71 -0.74 -10.82
N ILE A 402 -17.06 -0.72 -9.64
CA ILE A 402 -17.71 -1.05 -8.36
C ILE A 402 -18.30 0.19 -7.71
N GLY A 403 -17.64 1.34 -7.77
CA GLY A 403 -18.09 2.58 -7.12
C GLY A 403 -19.42 3.12 -7.63
N LYS A 404 -19.80 2.80 -8.87
CA LYS A 404 -21.08 3.22 -9.47
C LYS A 404 -22.27 2.31 -9.13
N ARG A 405 -22.05 1.15 -8.51
CA ARG A 405 -23.09 0.17 -8.18
C ARG A 405 -23.20 -0.04 -6.68
N SER A 406 -23.40 1.06 -5.94
CA SER A 406 -23.74 1.00 -4.54
C SER A 406 -25.16 0.44 -4.42
N TYR A 407 -25.29 -0.82 -4.05
CA TYR A 407 -26.57 -1.36 -3.59
C TYR A 407 -26.82 -0.83 -2.17
N VAL A 408 -27.40 0.37 -2.07
CA VAL A 408 -27.89 0.90 -0.81
C VAL A 408 -29.07 0.02 -0.38
N THR A 409 -28.85 -0.85 0.59
CA THR A 409 -29.94 -1.50 1.30
C THR A 409 -30.65 -0.45 2.15
N VAL A 410 -31.86 -0.10 1.78
CA VAL A 410 -32.70 0.99 2.36
C VAL A 410 -33.21 0.65 3.78
N SER A 411 -32.74 -0.33 4.49
CA SER A 411 -33.22 -0.65 5.83
C SER A 411 -32.11 -0.67 6.87
N GLY A 412 -32.01 0.39 7.65
CA GLY A 412 -31.09 0.56 8.76
C GLY A 412 -31.39 -0.24 10.05
N LYS A 413 -32.03 -1.39 9.97
CA LYS A 413 -32.21 -2.31 11.09
C LYS A 413 -31.72 -3.71 10.69
N SER A 414 -30.74 -4.22 11.44
CA SER A 414 -30.29 -5.60 11.33
C SER A 414 -31.44 -6.53 11.73
N TYR A 415 -32.16 -7.07 10.75
CA TYR A 415 -33.15 -8.11 10.97
C TYR A 415 -32.41 -9.43 11.21
N ARG A 416 -32.58 -10.04 12.38
CA ARG A 416 -32.14 -11.40 12.67
C ARG A 416 -33.14 -12.40 12.10
N GLY A 417 -33.20 -12.55 10.77
CA GLY A 417 -33.91 -13.63 10.11
C GLY A 417 -33.08 -14.91 10.11
N ASP A 418 -33.74 -16.06 10.08
CA ASP A 418 -33.06 -17.35 9.92
C ASP A 418 -32.42 -17.44 8.53
N VAL A 419 -31.13 -17.79 8.52
CA VAL A 419 -30.38 -17.98 7.29
C VAL A 419 -30.93 -19.18 6.53
N GLN A 420 -31.35 -18.95 5.29
CA GLN A 420 -31.96 -19.99 4.47
C GLN A 420 -30.99 -21.09 4.04
N PRO A 421 -31.40 -22.37 4.01
CA PRO A 421 -30.52 -23.47 3.67
C PRO A 421 -30.09 -23.46 2.20
N LEU A 422 -28.81 -23.65 1.96
CA LEU A 422 -28.24 -23.78 0.61
C LEU A 422 -28.61 -25.11 -0.06
N PRO A 423 -28.46 -25.21 -1.41
CA PRO A 423 -28.58 -26.49 -2.12
C PRO A 423 -27.65 -27.53 -1.53
N VAL A 424 -28.16 -28.75 -1.30
CA VAL A 424 -27.42 -29.84 -0.65
C VAL A 424 -26.14 -30.19 -1.41
N THR A 425 -26.17 -30.19 -2.73
CA THR A 425 -25.00 -30.42 -3.58
C THR A 425 -23.91 -29.38 -3.35
N LEU A 426 -24.27 -28.12 -3.22
CA LEU A 426 -23.33 -27.02 -2.94
C LEU A 426 -22.71 -27.17 -1.54
N VAL A 427 -23.48 -27.58 -0.54
CA VAL A 427 -22.98 -27.83 0.82
C VAL A 427 -21.89 -28.92 0.81
N TRP A 428 -22.16 -30.04 0.15
CA TRP A 428 -21.19 -31.13 0.05
C TRP A 428 -19.95 -30.76 -0.75
N SER A 429 -20.09 -30.00 -1.86
CA SER A 429 -18.94 -29.53 -2.63
C SER A 429 -18.05 -28.58 -1.82
N VAL A 430 -18.63 -27.64 -1.07
CA VAL A 430 -17.89 -26.75 -0.15
C VAL A 430 -17.15 -27.55 0.91
N ILE A 431 -17.79 -28.53 1.55
CA ILE A 431 -17.18 -29.40 2.57
C ILE A 431 -16.04 -30.21 1.97
N ALA A 432 -16.21 -30.79 0.78
CA ALA A 432 -15.18 -31.57 0.10
C ALA A 432 -13.96 -30.72 -0.25
N ILE A 433 -14.16 -29.50 -0.82
CA ILE A 433 -13.07 -28.58 -1.15
C ILE A 433 -12.31 -28.17 0.13
N LEU A 434 -13.03 -27.89 1.22
CA LEU A 434 -12.42 -27.55 2.48
C LEU A 434 -11.66 -28.72 3.11
N ALA A 435 -12.15 -29.93 3.00
CA ALA A 435 -11.45 -31.13 3.48
C ALA A 435 -10.10 -31.31 2.76
N VAL A 436 -10.09 -31.12 1.45
CA VAL A 436 -8.84 -31.11 0.65
C VAL A 436 -7.93 -29.97 1.11
N TRP A 437 -8.44 -28.74 1.21
CA TRP A 437 -7.67 -27.57 1.63
C TRP A 437 -7.06 -27.71 3.03
N ILE A 438 -7.81 -28.25 4.00
CA ILE A 438 -7.34 -28.49 5.37
C ILE A 438 -6.32 -29.63 5.39
N SER A 439 -6.47 -30.64 4.54
CA SER A 439 -5.52 -31.74 4.41
C SER A 439 -4.14 -31.24 3.97
N PHE A 440 -4.07 -30.23 3.10
CA PHE A 440 -2.83 -29.57 2.73
C PHE A 440 -2.19 -28.75 3.88
N LYS A 441 -2.97 -28.25 4.85
CA LYS A 441 -2.44 -27.47 6.00
C LYS A 441 -2.01 -28.32 7.20
N ARG A 442 -2.55 -29.54 7.38
CA ARG A 442 -2.27 -30.41 8.55
C ARG A 442 -0.80 -30.79 8.75
N PRO A 443 -0.02 -31.14 7.72
CA PRO A 443 1.36 -31.55 7.93
C PRO A 443 2.27 -30.41 8.42
N ALA A 444 2.03 -29.17 7.98
CA ALA A 444 2.82 -28.00 8.42
C ALA A 444 2.70 -27.74 9.93
N LEU A 445 1.51 -27.85 10.47
CA LEU A 445 1.24 -27.66 11.90
C LEU A 445 1.86 -28.80 12.74
N ARG A 446 1.82 -30.05 12.27
CA ARG A 446 2.35 -31.21 12.99
C ARG A 446 3.89 -31.19 13.10
N GLN A 447 4.60 -30.81 12.05
CA GLN A 447 6.07 -30.70 12.08
C GLN A 447 6.55 -29.56 12.97
N HIS A 448 5.85 -28.42 13.00
CA HIS A 448 6.20 -27.32 13.89
C HIS A 448 6.00 -27.72 15.37
N PHE A 449 4.92 -28.43 15.68
CA PHE A 449 4.61 -28.91 17.03
C PHE A 449 5.60 -30.00 17.50
N LEU A 450 5.96 -30.94 16.63
CA LEU A 450 6.93 -31.97 16.95
C LEU A 450 8.36 -31.44 17.13
N ARG A 451 8.79 -30.44 16.35
CA ARG A 451 10.10 -29.80 16.55
C ARG A 451 10.18 -28.94 17.83
N GLN A 452 9.05 -28.43 18.34
CA GLN A 452 9.03 -27.76 19.65
C GLN A 452 9.01 -28.73 20.82
N LEU A 453 8.52 -29.96 20.63
CA LEU A 453 8.52 -31.01 21.66
C LEU A 453 9.88 -31.75 21.79
N TYR A 454 10.72 -31.69 20.76
CA TYR A 454 12.04 -32.34 20.72
C TYR A 454 13.21 -31.36 20.91
N ARG A 455 12.95 -30.11 21.25
CA ARG A 455 13.90 -29.12 21.80
C ARG A 455 13.57 -28.87 23.27
#